data_eab36eaef04df5ca3c516adada7be7e5
#
_entry.id   eab36eaef04df5ca3c516adada7be7e5
#
_cell.length_a   1.000
_cell.length_b   1.000
_cell.length_c   1.000
_cell.angle_alpha   90.00
_cell.angle_beta   90.00
_cell.angle_gamma   90.00
#
_symmetry.space_group_name_H-M   'P 1'
#
loop_
_entity.id
_entity.type
_entity.pdbx_description
1 polymer ?
#
loop_
_entity_poly.entity_id
_entity_poly.type
_entity_poly.pdbx_seq_one_letter_code
_entity_poly.pdbx_strand_id
1 'polypeptide(L)'
;MDLQAIKQAAATYGPAMTKFLREIVAFPGESAEEKDHVKRIEQEMKDLGFDEVEVDPMGNILGYMGTGKTLIAFDGHIDTVGIGN
;
A
#
# COMPACT_ATOMS: atom_id res chain seq x y z
N MET A 1 23.69 -6.36 6.37
CA MET A 1 22.28 -6.08 6.69
C MET A 1 22.01 -6.42 8.15
N ASP A 2 21.45 -5.48 8.88
CA ASP A 2 21.13 -5.68 10.29
C ASP A 2 19.66 -6.04 10.43
N LEU A 3 19.39 -7.33 10.60
CA LEU A 3 18.01 -7.84 10.70
C LEU A 3 17.30 -7.31 11.95
N GLN A 4 18.04 -7.10 13.04
CA GLN A 4 17.45 -6.57 14.27
C GLN A 4 16.98 -5.14 14.09
N ALA A 5 17.76 -4.31 13.39
CA ALA A 5 17.37 -2.94 13.11
C ALA A 5 16.13 -2.89 12.20
N ILE A 6 16.05 -3.79 11.22
CA ILE A 6 14.88 -3.87 10.35
C ILE A 6 13.65 -4.27 11.15
N LYS A 7 13.78 -5.25 12.04
CA LYS A 7 12.68 -5.69 12.89
C LYS A 7 12.18 -4.57 13.79
N GLN A 8 13.08 -3.84 14.40
CA GLN A 8 12.72 -2.72 15.27
C GLN A 8 12.05 -1.59 14.49
N ALA A 9 12.56 -1.26 13.31
CA ALA A 9 11.95 -0.24 12.47
C ALA A 9 10.53 -0.67 12.05
N ALA A 10 10.36 -1.93 11.65
CA ALA A 10 9.03 -2.44 11.30
C ALA A 10 8.05 -2.32 12.45
N ALA A 11 8.49 -2.60 13.69
CA ALA A 11 7.64 -2.51 14.85
C ALA A 11 7.16 -1.07 15.12
N THR A 12 7.99 -0.08 14.83
CA THR A 12 7.59 1.33 15.04
C THR A 12 6.49 1.79 14.10
N TYR A 13 6.32 1.12 12.96
CA TYR A 13 5.26 1.45 12.02
C TYR A 13 3.94 0.73 12.29
N GLY A 14 3.89 -0.18 13.27
CA GLY A 14 2.70 -0.94 13.59
C GLY A 14 1.44 -0.10 13.76
N PRO A 15 1.45 0.92 14.64
CA PRO A 15 0.25 1.76 14.83
C PRO A 15 -0.20 2.47 13.57
N ALA A 16 0.74 3.01 12.78
CA ALA A 16 0.41 3.68 11.52
C ALA A 16 -0.16 2.71 10.50
N MET A 17 0.40 1.49 10.41
CA MET A 17 -0.10 0.45 9.54
C MET A 17 -1.53 0.04 9.90
N THR A 18 -1.80 -0.12 11.19
CA THR A 18 -3.14 -0.48 11.67
C THR A 18 -4.15 0.62 11.33
N LYS A 19 -3.77 1.86 11.54
CA LYS A 19 -4.63 3.00 11.21
C LYS A 19 -4.94 3.04 9.72
N PHE A 20 -3.92 2.86 8.89
CA PHE A 20 -4.09 2.85 7.44
C PHE A 20 -5.00 1.72 6.99
N LEU A 21 -4.79 0.52 7.52
CA LEU A 21 -5.62 -0.63 7.19
C LEU A 21 -7.09 -0.35 7.53
N ARG A 22 -7.36 0.22 8.70
CA ARG A 22 -8.72 0.59 9.09
C ARG A 22 -9.34 1.58 8.11
N GLU A 23 -8.56 2.54 7.64
CA GLU A 23 -9.06 3.53 6.69
C GLU A 23 -9.43 2.88 5.36
N ILE A 24 -8.57 1.99 4.83
CA ILE A 24 -8.86 1.38 3.53
C ILE A 24 -9.98 0.36 3.59
N VAL A 25 -10.14 -0.38 4.70
CA VAL A 25 -11.25 -1.34 4.80
C VAL A 25 -12.59 -0.66 5.03
N ALA A 26 -12.60 0.63 5.37
CA ALA A 26 -13.84 1.39 5.48
C ALA A 26 -14.47 1.69 4.13
N PHE A 27 -13.71 1.60 3.03
CA PHE A 27 -14.25 1.78 1.69
C PHE A 27 -14.81 0.47 1.16
N PRO A 28 -15.88 0.49 0.34
CA PRO A 28 -16.32 -0.71 -0.36
C PRO A 28 -15.19 -1.22 -1.25
N GLY A 29 -14.74 -2.45 -1.01
CA GLY A 29 -13.53 -2.98 -1.65
C GLY A 29 -13.75 -4.15 -2.60
N GLU A 30 -14.98 -4.38 -3.05
CA GLU A 30 -15.24 -5.42 -4.02
C GLU A 30 -14.64 -5.06 -5.38
N SER A 31 -14.32 -6.09 -6.17
CA SER A 31 -13.85 -5.89 -7.53
C SER A 31 -14.81 -4.96 -8.27
N ALA A 32 -14.32 -4.03 -9.02
CA ALA A 32 -15.04 -3.00 -9.76
C ALA A 32 -15.35 -1.74 -8.94
N GLU A 33 -15.13 -1.76 -7.62
CA GLU A 33 -15.32 -0.59 -6.77
C GLU A 33 -14.04 -0.20 -6.05
N GLU A 34 -12.91 -0.41 -6.69
CA GLU A 34 -11.60 -0.18 -6.10
C GLU A 34 -11.10 1.27 -6.21
N LYS A 35 -11.84 2.13 -6.90
CA LYS A 35 -11.40 3.48 -7.21
C LYS A 35 -10.99 4.28 -5.97
N ASP A 36 -11.80 4.23 -4.92
CA ASP A 36 -11.51 4.97 -3.70
C ASP A 36 -10.33 4.38 -2.94
N HIS A 37 -10.21 3.04 -2.95
CA HIS A 37 -9.06 2.35 -2.40
C HIS A 37 -7.77 2.79 -3.10
N VAL A 38 -7.79 2.79 -4.43
CA VAL A 38 -6.63 3.18 -5.23
C VAL A 38 -6.19 4.60 -4.91
N LYS A 39 -7.14 5.52 -4.84
CA LYS A 39 -6.83 6.92 -4.53
C LYS A 39 -6.22 7.06 -3.14
N ARG A 40 -6.77 6.36 -2.15
CA ARG A 40 -6.26 6.45 -0.78
C ARG A 40 -4.86 5.86 -0.67
N ILE A 41 -4.61 4.74 -1.33
CA ILE A 41 -3.29 4.11 -1.33
C ILE A 41 -2.28 4.99 -2.06
N GLU A 42 -2.67 5.55 -3.18
CA GLU A 42 -1.81 6.49 -3.92
C GLU A 42 -1.40 7.66 -3.02
N GLN A 43 -2.35 8.23 -2.31
CA GLN A 43 -2.07 9.34 -1.40
C GLN A 43 -1.12 8.92 -0.28
N GLU A 44 -1.33 7.73 0.28
CA GLU A 44 -0.47 7.23 1.36
C GLU A 44 0.97 7.04 0.86
N MET A 45 1.14 6.50 -0.32
CA MET A 45 2.47 6.34 -0.90
C MET A 45 3.18 7.68 -1.08
N LYS A 46 2.44 8.69 -1.54
CA LYS A 46 2.99 10.03 -1.70
C LYS A 46 3.37 10.65 -0.36
N ASP A 47 2.49 10.48 0.64
CA ASP A 47 2.73 11.02 1.98
C ASP A 47 3.92 10.35 2.65
N LEU A 48 4.17 9.07 2.36
CA LEU A 48 5.31 8.34 2.91
C LEU A 48 6.62 8.65 2.19
N GLY A 49 6.57 9.40 1.10
CA GLY A 49 7.78 9.85 0.41
C GLY A 49 8.30 8.87 -0.63
N PHE A 50 7.44 8.09 -1.25
CA PHE A 50 7.86 7.27 -2.40
C PHE A 50 8.43 8.17 -3.48
N ASP A 51 9.48 7.72 -4.13
CA ASP A 51 10.15 8.52 -5.18
C ASP A 51 9.26 8.71 -6.40
N GLU A 52 8.46 7.70 -6.73
CA GLU A 52 7.54 7.78 -7.84
C GLU A 52 6.31 6.93 -7.52
N VAL A 53 5.14 7.43 -7.84
CA VAL A 53 3.88 6.71 -7.69
C VAL A 53 3.07 6.89 -8.96
N GLU A 54 2.62 5.79 -9.54
CA GLU A 54 1.79 5.86 -10.75
C GLU A 54 0.65 4.86 -10.67
N VAL A 55 -0.42 5.15 -11.41
CA VAL A 55 -1.56 4.25 -11.56
C VAL A 55 -1.62 3.89 -13.03
N ASP A 56 -1.58 2.59 -13.34
CA ASP A 56 -1.60 2.15 -14.72
C ASP A 56 -3.04 2.13 -15.27
N PRO A 57 -3.23 1.91 -16.58
CA PRO A 57 -4.57 1.89 -17.17
C PRO A 57 -5.47 0.78 -16.63
N MET A 58 -4.90 -0.25 -16.03
CA MET A 58 -5.66 -1.34 -15.41
C MET A 58 -6.10 -1.02 -13.98
N GLY A 59 -5.67 0.13 -13.44
CA GLY A 59 -5.98 0.52 -12.07
C GLY A 59 -5.00 0.02 -11.02
N ASN A 60 -3.87 -0.54 -11.43
CA ASN A 60 -2.83 -0.95 -10.50
C ASN A 60 -2.01 0.25 -10.03
N ILE A 61 -1.63 0.25 -8.77
CA ILE A 61 -0.78 1.30 -8.22
C ILE A 61 0.65 0.77 -8.14
N LEU A 62 1.58 1.57 -8.66
CA LEU A 62 2.99 1.21 -8.69
C LEU A 62 3.76 2.29 -7.94
N GLY A 63 4.44 1.89 -6.86
CA GLY A 63 5.28 2.80 -6.08
C GLY A 63 6.73 2.38 -6.17
N TYR A 64 7.61 3.34 -6.38
CA TYR A 64 9.04 3.11 -6.54
C TYR A 64 9.83 3.84 -5.46
N MET A 65 10.80 3.16 -4.87
CA MET A 65 11.69 3.74 -3.87
C MET A 65 13.12 3.30 -4.14
N GLY A 66 14.03 4.25 -4.00
CA GLY A 66 15.45 3.98 -4.10
C GLY A 66 15.97 4.01 -5.52
N THR A 67 17.30 3.92 -5.62
CA THR A 67 18.01 4.00 -6.91
C THR A 67 19.09 2.93 -7.04
N GLY A 68 19.02 1.89 -6.22
CA GLY A 68 20.00 0.80 -6.25
C GLY A 68 19.90 -0.02 -7.52
N LYS A 69 20.91 -0.86 -7.72
CA LYS A 69 20.99 -1.71 -8.91
C LYS A 69 20.11 -2.95 -8.81
N THR A 70 19.82 -3.38 -7.58
CA THR A 70 18.96 -4.54 -7.35
C THR A 70 17.53 -4.07 -7.18
N LEU A 71 16.61 -4.66 -7.94
CA LEU A 71 15.19 -4.35 -7.86
C LEU A 71 14.47 -5.48 -7.14
N ILE A 72 13.75 -5.13 -6.08
CA ILE A 72 12.89 -6.06 -5.35
C ILE A 72 11.46 -5.57 -5.52
N ALA A 73 10.57 -6.47 -5.93
CA ALA A 73 9.17 -6.14 -6.13
C ALA A 73 8.30 -6.85 -5.10
N PHE A 74 7.37 -6.10 -4.51
CA PHE A 74 6.32 -6.64 -3.65
C PHE A 74 4.99 -6.47 -4.34
N ASP A 75 4.16 -7.50 -4.31
CA ASP A 75 2.88 -7.51 -4.99
C ASP A 75 1.79 -7.90 -4.01
N GLY A 76 0.66 -7.22 -4.08
CA GLY A 76 -0.49 -7.51 -3.22
C GLY A 76 -1.78 -7.05 -3.89
N HIS A 77 -2.88 -7.67 -3.51
CA HIS A 77 -4.18 -7.26 -4.01
C HIS A 77 -4.91 -6.40 -2.99
N ILE A 78 -5.87 -5.64 -3.46
CA ILE A 78 -6.66 -4.74 -2.60
C ILE A 78 -8.16 -5.03 -2.66
N ASP A 79 -8.59 -5.91 -3.57
CA ASP A 79 -10.00 -6.28 -3.63
C ASP A 79 -10.38 -7.13 -2.42
N THR A 80 -11.60 -6.95 -1.95
CA THR A 80 -12.12 -7.70 -0.81
C THR A 80 -13.40 -8.43 -1.21
N VAL A 81 -13.74 -9.42 -0.40
CA VAL A 81 -14.99 -10.16 -0.57
C VAL A 81 -16.11 -9.33 0.05
N GLY A 82 -17.29 -9.34 -0.57
CA GLY A 82 -18.46 -8.69 0.00
C GLY A 82 -18.84 -9.31 1.33
N ILE A 83 -19.35 -8.48 2.23
CA ILE A 83 -19.73 -8.95 3.58
C ILE A 83 -21.02 -9.74 3.61
N GLY A 84 -21.74 -9.82 2.50
CA GLY A 84 -23.02 -10.45 2.44
C GLY A 84 -24.11 -9.56 3.03
N ASN A 85 -25.11 -10.15 3.58
CA ASN A 85 -26.23 -9.40 4.16
C ASN A 85 -26.21 -9.45 5.65
#